data_6b585521423839f9e70b8b2051dd84a7
#
_entry.id   6b585521423839f9e70b8b2051dd84a7
#
_cell.length_a   1.000
_cell.length_b   1.000
_cell.length_c   1.000
_cell.angle_alpha   90.00
_cell.angle_beta   90.00
_cell.angle_gamma   90.00
#
_symmetry.space_group_name_H-M   'P 1'
#
loop_
_entity.id
_entity.type
_entity.pdbx_description
1 polymer ?
#
loop_
_entity_poly.entity_id
_entity_poly.type
_entity_poly.pdbx_seq_one_letter_code
_entity_poly.pdbx_strand_id
1 'polypeptide(L)'
;MLGKELRKRKQIHLKEFNYSSHEDIFFLTICTANKQDYFSDLRVSKIITNELEHRRANQEIRLFCYCIMPDHLHMLIRLNESYTKKKGAFGERTLQNWVSAFKRYTAKMLRETFNVEPFWQSNFYDHVVRKDESLLEICSYILNNPVRKGMVSNWEEYPYSQIVDSLPL
;
A
#
# COMPACT_ATOMS: atom_id res chain seq x y z
N MET A 1 -32.14 -7.85 24.86
CA MET A 1 -30.89 -7.08 24.65
C MET A 1 -29.89 -7.99 23.99
N LEU A 2 -29.73 -7.88 22.69
CA LEU A 2 -28.73 -8.65 21.95
C LEU A 2 -27.39 -7.96 22.12
N GLY A 3 -26.47 -8.60 22.87
CA GLY A 3 -25.09 -8.15 23.01
C GLY A 3 -24.42 -8.12 21.65
N LYS A 4 -23.99 -6.93 21.20
CA LYS A 4 -23.05 -6.78 20.09
C LYS A 4 -21.75 -7.47 20.51
N GLU A 5 -21.49 -8.67 20.01
CA GLU A 5 -20.14 -9.25 20.03
C GLU A 5 -19.19 -8.25 19.38
N LEU A 6 -18.33 -7.66 20.17
CA LEU A 6 -17.20 -6.88 19.68
C LEU A 6 -16.37 -7.81 18.80
N ARG A 7 -16.40 -7.59 17.48
CA ARG A 7 -15.55 -8.31 16.53
C ARG A 7 -14.12 -8.20 17.05
N LYS A 8 -13.53 -9.32 17.49
CA LYS A 8 -12.10 -9.41 17.83
C LYS A 8 -11.32 -8.83 16.65
N ARG A 9 -10.48 -7.83 16.91
CA ARG A 9 -9.59 -7.27 15.90
C ARG A 9 -8.84 -8.42 15.26
N LYS A 10 -9.06 -8.66 13.96
CA LYS A 10 -8.26 -9.60 13.18
C LYS A 10 -6.79 -9.18 13.34
N GLN A 11 -5.94 -10.15 13.60
CA GLN A 11 -4.50 -9.92 13.65
C GLN A 11 -4.06 -9.34 12.31
N ILE A 12 -3.38 -8.19 12.33
CA ILE A 12 -3.09 -7.40 11.13
C ILE A 12 -2.02 -8.08 10.28
N HIS A 13 -1.10 -8.82 10.92
CA HIS A 13 -0.02 -9.54 10.24
C HIS A 13 -0.08 -11.04 10.59
N LEU A 14 0.33 -11.88 9.65
CA LEU A 14 0.41 -13.33 9.86
C LEU A 14 1.54 -13.65 10.86
N LYS A 15 1.24 -14.48 11.86
CA LYS A 15 2.26 -15.04 12.75
C LYS A 15 3.15 -16.00 11.96
N GLU A 16 4.44 -15.99 12.23
CA GLU A 16 5.44 -16.92 11.67
C GLU A 16 5.59 -16.86 10.13
N PHE A 17 5.02 -15.84 9.47
CA PHE A 17 5.21 -15.65 8.04
C PHE A 17 6.54 -14.95 7.75
N ASN A 18 7.25 -15.42 6.71
CA ASN A 18 8.51 -14.81 6.28
C ASN A 18 8.26 -13.57 5.41
N TYR A 19 8.19 -12.41 6.04
CA TYR A 19 8.01 -11.12 5.37
C TYR A 19 9.25 -10.61 4.63
N SER A 20 10.37 -11.36 4.61
CA SER A 20 11.55 -11.13 3.75
C SER A 20 11.45 -11.85 2.40
N SER A 21 10.35 -12.56 2.13
CA SER A 21 10.15 -13.25 0.87
C SER A 21 10.11 -12.28 -0.31
N HIS A 22 10.85 -12.58 -1.37
CA HIS A 22 10.81 -11.89 -2.67
C HIS A 22 9.98 -12.65 -3.72
N GLU A 23 9.36 -13.76 -3.34
CA GLU A 23 8.48 -14.55 -4.19
C GLU A 23 7.00 -14.21 -3.96
N ASP A 24 6.66 -13.80 -2.74
CA ASP A 24 5.29 -13.52 -2.36
C ASP A 24 4.81 -12.15 -2.83
N ILE A 25 3.53 -12.11 -3.20
CA ILE A 25 2.83 -10.88 -3.60
C ILE A 25 1.95 -10.44 -2.44
N PHE A 26 1.97 -9.14 -2.16
CA PHE A 26 1.25 -8.53 -1.07
C PHE A 26 0.23 -7.52 -1.58
N PHE A 27 -1.02 -7.68 -1.14
CA PHE A 27 -2.01 -6.62 -1.23
C PHE A 27 -1.96 -5.79 0.05
N LEU A 28 -1.62 -4.52 -0.08
CA LEU A 28 -1.45 -3.59 1.04
C LEU A 28 -2.54 -2.53 1.07
N THR A 29 -2.93 -2.15 2.28
CA THR A 29 -3.77 -0.96 2.53
C THR A 29 -3.12 -0.12 3.63
N ILE A 30 -2.76 1.11 3.28
CA ILE A 30 -2.17 2.08 4.20
C ILE A 30 -3.12 3.26 4.33
N CYS A 31 -3.59 3.51 5.54
CA CYS A 31 -4.59 4.56 5.81
C CYS A 31 -3.94 5.82 6.38
N THR A 32 -4.54 6.96 6.06
CA THR A 32 -4.21 8.25 6.70
C THR A 32 -4.63 8.24 8.18
N ALA A 33 -3.98 9.07 8.98
CA ALA A 33 -4.34 9.26 10.38
C ALA A 33 -5.78 9.76 10.48
N ASN A 34 -6.57 9.15 11.39
CA ASN A 34 -7.97 9.50 11.62
C ASN A 34 -8.86 9.50 10.36
N LYS A 35 -8.46 8.77 9.32
CA LYS A 35 -9.19 8.70 8.05
C LYS A 35 -9.41 10.07 7.40
N GLN A 36 -8.45 10.98 7.52
CA GLN A 36 -8.50 12.29 6.89
C GLN A 36 -8.31 12.19 5.37
N ASP A 37 -9.07 12.95 4.61
CA ASP A 37 -9.09 12.96 3.14
C ASP A 37 -7.90 13.72 2.53
N TYR A 38 -6.69 13.51 3.05
CA TYR A 38 -5.48 14.22 2.62
C TYR A 38 -5.18 14.05 1.13
N PHE A 39 -5.51 12.89 0.56
CA PHE A 39 -5.27 12.60 -0.85
C PHE A 39 -6.26 13.27 -1.81
N SER A 40 -7.27 13.97 -1.30
CA SER A 40 -8.11 14.84 -2.13
C SER A 40 -7.32 16.05 -2.65
N ASP A 41 -6.21 16.42 -2.01
CA ASP A 41 -5.25 17.36 -2.56
C ASP A 41 -4.30 16.64 -3.54
N LEU A 42 -4.37 17.00 -4.82
CA LEU A 42 -3.57 16.39 -5.89
C LEU A 42 -2.06 16.51 -5.65
N ARG A 43 -1.61 17.57 -4.95
CA ARG A 43 -0.20 17.78 -4.61
C ARG A 43 0.28 16.75 -3.59
N VAL A 44 -0.57 16.37 -2.64
CA VAL A 44 -0.30 15.30 -1.66
C VAL A 44 -0.19 13.95 -2.37
N SER A 45 -1.16 13.62 -3.22
CA SER A 45 -1.14 12.39 -4.03
C SER A 45 0.10 12.30 -4.91
N LYS A 46 0.56 13.43 -5.45
CA LYS A 46 1.78 13.49 -6.28
C LYS A 46 3.04 13.11 -5.52
N ILE A 47 3.17 13.50 -4.25
CA ILE A 47 4.29 13.07 -3.40
C ILE A 47 4.29 11.55 -3.23
N ILE A 48 3.12 10.95 -3.03
CA ILE A 48 2.99 9.50 -2.88
C ILE A 48 3.36 8.76 -4.17
N THR A 49 2.84 9.20 -5.31
CA THR A 49 3.16 8.56 -6.60
C THR A 49 4.64 8.69 -6.95
N ASN A 50 5.26 9.85 -6.71
CA ASN A 50 6.68 10.05 -6.95
C ASN A 50 7.53 9.11 -6.08
N GLU A 51 7.17 8.91 -4.81
CA GLU A 51 7.91 7.99 -3.93
C GLU A 51 7.73 6.52 -4.33
N LEU A 52 6.54 6.12 -4.77
CA LEU A 52 6.32 4.76 -5.31
C LEU A 52 7.20 4.51 -6.54
N GLU A 53 7.25 5.45 -7.49
CA GLU A 53 8.11 5.36 -8.68
C GLU A 53 9.59 5.37 -8.33
N HIS A 54 10.01 6.19 -7.37
CA HIS A 54 11.41 6.22 -6.89
C HIS A 54 11.84 4.87 -6.34
N ARG A 55 11.01 4.24 -5.49
CA ARG A 55 11.33 2.92 -4.92
C ARG A 55 11.30 1.80 -5.94
N ARG A 56 10.37 1.89 -6.92
CA ARG A 56 10.34 0.98 -8.05
C ARG A 56 11.60 1.11 -8.92
N ALA A 57 11.99 2.33 -9.27
CA ALA A 57 13.20 2.60 -10.06
C ALA A 57 14.48 2.13 -9.34
N ASN A 58 14.52 2.22 -8.00
CA ASN A 58 15.62 1.70 -7.17
C ASN A 58 15.58 0.18 -6.97
N GLN A 59 14.72 -0.54 -7.68
CA GLN A 59 14.60 -1.99 -7.60
C GLN A 59 14.31 -2.50 -6.17
N GLU A 60 13.56 -1.73 -5.38
CA GLU A 60 13.11 -2.20 -4.06
C GLU A 60 11.89 -3.10 -4.18
N ILE A 61 10.97 -2.75 -5.10
CA ILE A 61 9.71 -3.45 -5.34
C ILE A 61 9.42 -3.62 -6.83
N ARG A 62 8.57 -4.61 -7.15
CA ARG A 62 7.68 -4.56 -8.30
C ARG A 62 6.33 -4.02 -7.83
N LEU A 63 5.81 -3.05 -8.54
CA LEU A 63 4.52 -2.40 -8.27
C LEU A 63 3.55 -2.78 -9.39
N PHE A 64 2.65 -3.71 -9.14
CA PHE A 64 1.73 -4.19 -10.18
C PHE A 64 0.59 -3.21 -10.47
N CYS A 65 -0.09 -2.78 -9.44
CA CYS A 65 -1.13 -1.75 -9.53
C CYS A 65 -1.28 -1.01 -8.19
N TYR A 66 -1.88 0.17 -8.24
CA TYR A 66 -2.27 0.92 -7.05
C TYR A 66 -3.52 1.76 -7.28
N CYS A 67 -4.16 2.16 -6.19
CA CYS A 67 -5.20 3.16 -6.16
C CYS A 67 -5.05 4.02 -4.91
N ILE A 68 -4.93 5.34 -5.08
CA ILE A 68 -4.90 6.32 -3.97
C ILE A 68 -6.32 6.87 -3.81
N MET A 69 -7.02 6.40 -2.79
CA MET A 69 -8.32 6.92 -2.37
C MET A 69 -8.13 8.13 -1.44
N PRO A 70 -9.15 8.97 -1.20
CA PRO A 70 -8.98 10.19 -0.39
C PRO A 70 -8.31 9.98 0.97
N ASP A 71 -8.54 8.85 1.64
CA ASP A 71 -8.08 8.54 3.00
C ASP A 71 -7.19 7.29 3.12
N HIS A 72 -6.84 6.64 2.00
CA HIS A 72 -6.00 5.44 2.02
C HIS A 72 -5.37 5.13 0.65
N LEU A 73 -4.30 4.36 0.70
CA LEU A 73 -3.59 3.81 -0.45
C LEU A 73 -3.78 2.31 -0.49
N HIS A 74 -4.27 1.78 -1.60
CA HIS A 74 -4.21 0.37 -1.96
C HIS A 74 -3.09 0.12 -2.95
N MET A 75 -2.34 -0.97 -2.79
CA MET A 75 -1.34 -1.39 -3.77
C MET A 75 -1.11 -2.89 -3.77
N LEU A 76 -0.73 -3.41 -4.92
CA LEU A 76 -0.31 -4.79 -5.12
C LEU A 76 1.17 -4.79 -5.46
N ILE A 77 2.01 -5.35 -4.59
CA ILE A 77 3.46 -5.30 -4.71
C ILE A 77 4.13 -6.65 -4.45
N ARG A 78 5.37 -6.77 -4.90
CA ARG A 78 6.32 -7.81 -4.50
C ARG A 78 7.66 -7.16 -4.17
N LEU A 79 8.30 -7.57 -3.08
CA LEU A 79 9.66 -7.12 -2.80
C LEU A 79 10.64 -7.73 -3.82
N ASN A 80 11.63 -6.96 -4.24
CA ASN A 80 12.68 -7.49 -5.08
C ASN A 80 13.76 -8.19 -4.24
N GLU A 81 14.37 -9.21 -4.81
CA GLU A 81 15.47 -9.96 -4.18
C GLU A 81 16.62 -9.03 -3.78
N SER A 82 16.94 -8.06 -4.66
CA SER A 82 17.98 -7.05 -4.41
C SER A 82 17.70 -6.20 -3.16
N TYR A 83 16.44 -6.01 -2.80
CA TYR A 83 16.04 -5.30 -1.59
C TYR A 83 16.11 -6.20 -0.36
N THR A 84 15.55 -7.42 -0.43
CA THR A 84 15.45 -8.33 0.72
C THR A 84 16.82 -8.85 1.16
N LYS A 85 17.74 -9.10 0.22
CA LYS A 85 19.12 -9.56 0.51
C LYS A 85 20.04 -8.47 1.06
N LYS A 86 19.67 -7.19 0.99
CA LYS A 86 20.43 -6.11 1.65
C LYS A 86 20.27 -6.27 3.16
N LYS A 87 21.36 -6.56 3.86
CA LYS A 87 21.37 -6.61 5.30
C LYS A 87 21.17 -5.20 5.88
N GLY A 88 20.10 -5.01 6.64
CA GLY A 88 19.93 -3.84 7.50
C GLY A 88 20.64 -4.07 8.84
N ALA A 89 20.54 -3.08 9.75
CA ALA A 89 21.11 -3.18 11.10
C ALA A 89 20.59 -4.39 11.92
N PHE A 90 19.44 -4.95 11.54
CA PHE A 90 18.74 -6.03 12.26
C PHE A 90 18.52 -7.28 11.39
N GLY A 91 19.28 -7.48 10.32
CA GLY A 91 19.15 -8.65 9.43
C GLY A 91 18.56 -8.33 8.07
N GLU A 92 17.84 -9.31 7.46
CA GLU A 92 17.19 -9.16 6.17
C GLU A 92 16.08 -8.11 6.20
N ARG A 93 15.90 -7.41 5.07
CA ARG A 93 14.85 -6.39 4.95
C ARG A 93 13.50 -7.05 4.66
N THR A 94 12.51 -6.65 5.44
CA THR A 94 11.14 -7.18 5.39
C THR A 94 10.16 -6.19 4.74
N LEU A 95 8.95 -6.65 4.46
CA LEU A 95 7.83 -5.80 4.07
C LEU A 95 7.58 -4.67 5.08
N GLN A 96 7.62 -4.99 6.39
CA GLN A 96 7.43 -4.00 7.46
C GLN A 96 8.50 -2.92 7.43
N ASN A 97 9.77 -3.29 7.17
CA ASN A 97 10.86 -2.31 6.99
C ASN A 97 10.58 -1.40 5.80
N TRP A 98 10.11 -1.97 4.67
CA TRP A 98 9.80 -1.21 3.46
C TRP A 98 8.64 -0.23 3.71
N VAL A 99 7.53 -0.70 4.27
CA VAL A 99 6.35 0.15 4.58
C VAL A 99 6.74 1.23 5.59
N SER A 100 7.51 0.91 6.62
CA SER A 100 7.97 1.89 7.62
C SER A 100 8.84 2.98 7.00
N ALA A 101 9.75 2.61 6.10
CA ALA A 101 10.61 3.57 5.38
C ALA A 101 9.79 4.45 4.44
N PHE A 102 8.84 3.88 3.68
CA PHE A 102 7.92 4.59 2.81
C PHE A 102 7.09 5.62 3.60
N LYS A 103 6.45 5.18 4.68
CA LYS A 103 5.63 6.05 5.54
C LYS A 103 6.44 7.19 6.16
N ARG A 104 7.63 6.89 6.66
CA ARG A 104 8.51 7.89 7.30
C ARG A 104 8.95 8.97 6.31
N TYR A 105 9.36 8.56 5.10
CA TYR A 105 9.79 9.51 4.07
C TYR A 105 8.64 10.41 3.61
N THR A 106 7.51 9.82 3.24
CA THR A 106 6.34 10.58 2.76
C THR A 106 5.77 11.48 3.85
N ALA A 107 5.67 11.02 5.10
CA ALA A 107 5.24 11.85 6.22
C ALA A 107 6.17 13.05 6.45
N LYS A 108 7.51 12.85 6.34
CA LYS A 108 8.47 13.95 6.42
C LYS A 108 8.22 14.98 5.33
N MET A 109 8.11 14.55 4.07
CA MET A 109 7.86 15.44 2.93
C MET A 109 6.57 16.23 3.08
N LEU A 110 5.50 15.57 3.56
CA LEU A 110 4.19 16.21 3.74
C LEU A 110 4.17 17.19 4.92
N ARG A 111 4.88 16.87 6.00
CA ARG A 111 5.06 17.81 7.11
C ARG A 111 5.84 19.05 6.68
N GLU A 112 6.94 18.89 5.95
CA GLU A 112 7.78 20.00 5.48
C GLU A 112 7.08 20.88 4.45
N THR A 113 6.22 20.28 3.60
CA THR A 113 5.55 21.00 2.49
C THR A 113 4.19 21.57 2.90
N PHE A 114 3.41 20.86 3.70
CA PHE A 114 2.00 21.19 4.01
C PHE A 114 1.71 21.33 5.50
N ASN A 115 2.70 21.14 6.38
CA ASN A 115 2.54 21.16 7.84
C ASN A 115 1.49 20.18 8.35
N VAL A 116 1.39 18.98 7.73
CA VAL A 116 0.46 17.91 8.10
C VAL A 116 1.14 16.91 9.01
N GLU A 117 0.61 16.73 10.24
CA GLU A 117 1.09 15.76 11.22
C GLU A 117 -0.02 15.42 12.24
N PRO A 118 -0.26 14.14 12.59
CA PRO A 118 0.29 12.94 11.95
C PRO A 118 -0.37 12.69 10.58
N PHE A 119 0.38 12.12 9.62
CA PHE A 119 -0.15 11.83 8.29
C PHE A 119 -0.70 10.40 8.18
N TRP A 120 0.04 9.40 8.61
CA TRP A 120 -0.33 7.99 8.52
C TRP A 120 -0.86 7.42 9.84
N GLN A 121 -1.76 6.45 9.75
CA GLN A 121 -2.03 5.55 10.88
C GLN A 121 -0.76 4.77 11.23
N SER A 122 -0.63 4.35 12.49
CA SER A 122 0.55 3.59 12.97
C SER A 122 0.72 2.26 12.25
N ASN A 123 -0.37 1.52 12.02
CA ASN A 123 -0.38 0.21 11.37
C ASN A 123 -0.74 0.30 9.89
N PHE A 124 -0.70 -0.85 9.20
CA PHE A 124 -1.20 -1.06 7.85
C PHE A 124 -1.79 -2.46 7.75
N TYR A 125 -2.60 -2.70 6.73
CA TYR A 125 -3.13 -4.03 6.42
C TYR A 125 -2.33 -4.65 5.31
N ASP A 126 -1.98 -5.93 5.48
CA ASP A 126 -1.38 -6.75 4.46
C ASP A 126 -2.19 -8.04 4.27
N HIS A 127 -2.26 -8.48 3.03
CA HIS A 127 -2.74 -9.78 2.64
C HIS A 127 -1.71 -10.43 1.72
N VAL A 128 -1.20 -11.57 2.14
CA VAL A 128 -0.32 -12.39 1.30
C VAL A 128 -1.19 -13.11 0.29
N VAL A 129 -1.00 -12.80 -0.99
CA VAL A 129 -1.80 -13.40 -2.05
C VAL A 129 -1.42 -14.87 -2.20
N ARG A 130 -2.40 -15.75 -2.06
CA ARG A 130 -2.20 -17.21 -2.16
C ARG A 130 -2.19 -17.64 -3.63
N LYS A 131 -1.62 -18.82 -3.89
CA LYS A 131 -1.51 -19.39 -5.25
C LYS A 131 -2.87 -19.68 -5.91
N ASP A 132 -3.91 -19.90 -5.12
CA ASP A 132 -5.29 -20.17 -5.58
C ASP A 132 -6.12 -18.88 -5.75
N GLU A 133 -5.58 -17.72 -5.38
CA GLU A 133 -6.24 -16.42 -5.56
C GLU A 133 -5.89 -15.81 -6.92
N SER A 134 -6.88 -15.20 -7.56
CA SER A 134 -6.70 -14.52 -8.83
C SER A 134 -6.05 -13.14 -8.64
N LEU A 135 -4.83 -12.98 -9.13
CA LEU A 135 -4.15 -11.67 -9.18
C LEU A 135 -4.93 -10.64 -10.00
N LEU A 136 -5.60 -11.09 -11.07
CA LEU A 136 -6.42 -10.22 -11.92
C LEU A 136 -7.63 -9.69 -11.14
N GLU A 137 -8.29 -10.53 -10.34
CA GLU A 137 -9.43 -10.11 -9.52
C GLU A 137 -9.00 -9.13 -8.43
N ILE A 138 -7.87 -9.38 -7.76
CA ILE A 138 -7.33 -8.47 -6.75
C ILE A 138 -6.94 -7.13 -7.39
N CYS A 139 -6.25 -7.14 -8.52
CA CYS A 139 -5.90 -5.93 -9.25
C CYS A 139 -7.16 -5.15 -9.67
N SER A 140 -8.14 -5.83 -10.26
CA SER A 140 -9.45 -5.25 -10.61
C SER A 140 -10.14 -4.65 -9.37
N TYR A 141 -10.12 -5.34 -8.23
CA TYR A 141 -10.66 -4.83 -6.98
C TYR A 141 -9.99 -3.51 -6.56
N ILE A 142 -8.66 -3.44 -6.63
CA ILE A 142 -7.87 -2.24 -6.28
C ILE A 142 -8.25 -1.08 -7.21
N LEU A 143 -8.20 -1.30 -8.52
CA LEU A 143 -8.43 -0.27 -9.54
C LEU A 143 -9.85 0.28 -9.51
N ASN A 144 -10.86 -0.58 -9.27
CA ASN A 144 -12.26 -0.18 -9.24
C ASN A 144 -12.74 0.39 -7.89
N ASN A 145 -11.84 0.65 -6.94
CA ASN A 145 -12.21 1.30 -5.68
C ASN A 145 -12.98 2.63 -5.88
N PRO A 146 -12.51 3.56 -6.73
CA PRO A 146 -13.21 4.83 -6.96
C PRO A 146 -14.57 4.64 -7.66
N VAL A 147 -14.71 3.64 -8.53
CA VAL A 147 -16.01 3.29 -9.15
C VAL A 147 -16.99 2.79 -8.08
N ARG A 148 -16.56 1.87 -7.21
CA ARG A 148 -17.41 1.35 -6.12
C ARG A 148 -17.82 2.42 -5.10
N LYS A 149 -17.03 3.49 -4.98
CA LYS A 149 -17.34 4.65 -4.15
C LYS A 149 -18.16 5.72 -4.88
N GLY A 150 -18.51 5.48 -6.16
CA GLY A 150 -19.30 6.41 -6.96
C GLY A 150 -18.56 7.70 -7.33
N MET A 151 -17.22 7.69 -7.30
CA MET A 151 -16.41 8.87 -7.63
C MET A 151 -16.22 9.06 -9.13
N VAL A 152 -16.17 7.97 -9.89
CA VAL A 152 -16.05 7.91 -11.34
C VAL A 152 -16.88 6.74 -11.89
N SER A 153 -17.19 6.77 -13.20
CA SER A 153 -17.91 5.68 -13.87
C SER A 153 -16.97 4.54 -14.32
N ASN A 154 -15.73 4.87 -14.67
CA ASN A 154 -14.69 3.94 -15.06
C ASN A 154 -13.41 4.26 -14.27
N TRP A 155 -12.70 3.24 -13.78
CA TRP A 155 -11.47 3.44 -13.02
C TRP A 155 -10.36 4.17 -13.81
N GLU A 156 -10.35 4.04 -15.14
CA GLU A 156 -9.39 4.74 -16.01
C GLU A 156 -9.57 6.27 -16.00
N GLU A 157 -10.75 6.76 -15.59
CA GLU A 157 -11.01 8.19 -15.40
C GLU A 157 -10.43 8.73 -14.09
N TYR A 158 -10.02 7.82 -13.17
CA TYR A 158 -9.47 8.20 -11.88
C TYR A 158 -7.95 8.33 -11.96
N PRO A 159 -7.38 9.54 -11.78
CA PRO A 159 -5.97 9.82 -12.10
C PRO A 159 -4.96 9.05 -11.22
N TYR A 160 -5.40 8.53 -10.09
CA TYR A 160 -4.57 7.80 -9.12
C TYR A 160 -4.94 6.34 -8.99
N SER A 161 -5.53 5.76 -10.03
CA SER A 161 -5.75 4.32 -10.19
C SER A 161 -4.95 3.85 -11.40
N GLN A 162 -3.91 3.04 -11.21
CA GLN A 162 -2.97 2.70 -12.29
C GLN A 162 -2.50 1.25 -12.23
N ILE A 163 -2.35 0.66 -13.43
CA ILE A 163 -1.55 -0.54 -13.67
C ILE A 163 -0.14 -0.06 -14.01
N VAL A 164 0.88 -0.66 -13.40
CA VAL A 164 2.28 -0.23 -13.54
C VAL A 164 3.12 -1.34 -14.15
N ASP A 165 3.36 -2.42 -13.42
CA ASP A 165 4.12 -3.58 -13.89
C ASP A 165 3.19 -4.73 -14.31
N SER A 166 3.62 -5.54 -15.28
CA SER A 166 2.87 -6.74 -15.69
C SER A 166 2.71 -7.72 -14.54
N LEU A 167 1.51 -8.28 -14.39
CA LEU A 167 1.27 -9.37 -13.44
C LEU A 167 2.05 -10.63 -13.87
N PRO A 168 2.60 -11.39 -12.92
CA PRO A 168 3.21 -12.69 -13.20
C PRO A 168 2.09 -13.72 -13.35
N LEU A 169 1.58 -13.87 -14.56
CA LEU A 169 0.54 -14.84 -14.92
C LEU A 169 1.16 -16.15 -15.35
#